data_6d82c12bc087274e19781dbe9a1f9c1d
#
_entry.id   6d82c12bc087274e19781dbe9a1f9c1d
#
_cell.length_a   1.000
_cell.length_b   1.000
_cell.length_c   1.000
_cell.angle_alpha   90.00
_cell.angle_beta   90.00
_cell.angle_gamma   90.00
#
_symmetry.space_group_name_H-M   'P 1'
#
loop_
_entity.id
_entity.type
_entity.pdbx_description
1 polymer ?
#
loop_
_entity_poly.entity_id
_entity_poly.type
_entity_poly.pdbx_seq_one_letter_code
_entity_poly.pdbx_strand_id
1 'polypeptide(L)'
;MLTTAQADVLVSKHLGATPRAAHTRFVAYLMRQLAQEFAADADLWEIVGLCHDLDFFETCENRSLHGLLTIQWLGDKIPAEAQSAIASHDHRTGVLADSLLADALKIADVIAIIDARLGRRKLRDANRNDPIAALRIELDDRPYLCEMLQRYTKKHGLSVGSMIDIAAASPLPSR
;
A
#
# COMPACT_ATOMS: atom_id res chain seq x y z
N MET A 1 5.95 12.16 -17.66
CA MET A 1 5.50 11.55 -16.38
C MET A 1 4.23 10.75 -16.62
N LEU A 2 4.09 9.60 -15.95
CA LEU A 2 2.89 8.77 -15.98
C LEU A 2 1.71 9.55 -15.37
N THR A 3 0.50 9.41 -15.91
CA THR A 3 -0.72 9.93 -15.31
C THR A 3 -1.44 8.83 -14.54
N THR A 4 -2.32 9.18 -13.59
CA THR A 4 -3.14 8.21 -12.84
C THR A 4 -3.97 7.32 -13.77
N ALA A 5 -4.58 7.90 -14.82
CA ALA A 5 -5.34 7.13 -15.82
C ALA A 5 -4.46 6.12 -16.57
N GLN A 6 -3.24 6.50 -16.94
CA GLN A 6 -2.29 5.58 -17.57
C GLN A 6 -1.83 4.48 -16.61
N ALA A 7 -1.63 4.80 -15.33
CA ALA A 7 -1.28 3.82 -14.31
C ALA A 7 -2.42 2.79 -14.11
N ASP A 8 -3.69 3.21 -14.08
CA ASP A 8 -4.83 2.28 -13.99
C ASP A 8 -4.98 1.37 -15.22
N VAL A 9 -4.63 1.88 -16.42
CA VAL A 9 -4.54 1.03 -17.62
C VAL A 9 -3.46 -0.05 -17.43
N LEU A 10 -2.30 0.28 -16.83
CA LEU A 10 -1.27 -0.73 -16.51
C LEU A 10 -1.76 -1.75 -15.49
N VAL A 11 -2.50 -1.34 -14.45
CA VAL A 11 -3.15 -2.27 -13.51
C VAL A 11 -4.03 -3.25 -14.26
N SER A 12 -4.89 -2.76 -15.14
CA SER A 12 -5.79 -3.61 -15.92
C SER A 12 -5.03 -4.55 -16.86
N LYS A 13 -3.93 -4.08 -17.45
CA LYS A 13 -3.07 -4.88 -18.35
C LYS A 13 -2.33 -6.00 -17.64
N HIS A 14 -1.69 -5.70 -16.50
CA HIS A 14 -0.80 -6.64 -15.81
C HIS A 14 -1.52 -7.50 -14.77
N LEU A 15 -2.55 -6.97 -14.13
CA LEU A 15 -3.25 -7.64 -13.05
C LEU A 15 -4.67 -8.12 -13.44
N GLY A 16 -5.20 -7.65 -14.57
CA GLY A 16 -6.53 -8.04 -15.05
C GLY A 16 -7.67 -7.68 -14.08
N ALA A 17 -8.74 -8.47 -14.10
CA ALA A 17 -9.87 -8.34 -13.19
C ALA A 17 -9.69 -9.26 -11.95
N THR A 18 -8.54 -9.17 -11.30
CA THR A 18 -8.17 -10.05 -10.18
C THR A 18 -8.31 -9.34 -8.82
N PRO A 19 -8.29 -10.12 -7.74
CA PRO A 19 -8.15 -9.58 -6.39
C PRO A 19 -6.92 -8.67 -6.22
N ARG A 20 -5.81 -8.92 -6.89
CA ARG A 20 -4.63 -8.05 -6.80
C ARG A 20 -4.86 -6.68 -7.41
N ALA A 21 -5.57 -6.61 -8.55
CA ALA A 21 -5.93 -5.33 -9.17
C ALA A 21 -6.82 -4.46 -8.25
N ALA A 22 -7.77 -5.06 -7.53
CA ALA A 22 -8.57 -4.29 -6.58
C ALA A 22 -7.75 -3.88 -5.33
N HIS A 23 -6.80 -4.72 -4.89
CA HIS A 23 -5.85 -4.37 -3.84
C HIS A 23 -5.01 -3.14 -4.23
N THR A 24 -4.39 -3.12 -5.40
CA THR A 24 -3.59 -1.96 -5.85
C THR A 24 -4.41 -0.68 -5.96
N ARG A 25 -5.65 -0.75 -6.42
CA ARG A 25 -6.56 0.41 -6.45
C ARG A 25 -6.91 0.90 -5.06
N PHE A 26 -7.08 -0.01 -4.10
CA PHE A 26 -7.32 0.38 -2.72
C PHE A 26 -6.07 0.99 -2.08
N VAL A 27 -4.89 0.43 -2.32
CA VAL A 27 -3.62 1.05 -1.90
C VAL A 27 -3.47 2.44 -2.50
N ALA A 28 -3.78 2.62 -3.79
CA ALA A 28 -3.75 3.92 -4.46
C ALA A 28 -4.69 4.95 -3.81
N TYR A 29 -5.91 4.55 -3.47
CA TYR A 29 -6.83 5.40 -2.70
C TYR A 29 -6.21 5.82 -1.36
N LEU A 30 -5.65 4.89 -0.60
CA LEU A 30 -5.02 5.18 0.68
C LEU A 30 -3.82 6.12 0.52
N MET A 31 -2.98 5.89 -0.50
CA MET A 31 -1.85 6.74 -0.81
C MET A 31 -2.26 8.18 -1.13
N ARG A 32 -3.33 8.35 -1.92
CA ARG A 32 -3.88 9.68 -2.20
C ARG A 32 -4.34 10.40 -0.94
N GLN A 33 -5.02 9.71 -0.01
CA GLN A 33 -5.44 10.28 1.26
C GLN A 33 -4.24 10.65 2.16
N LEU A 34 -3.24 9.76 2.25
CA LEU A 34 -2.01 10.03 2.99
C LEU A 34 -1.24 11.24 2.42
N ALA A 35 -1.20 11.38 1.09
CA ALA A 35 -0.58 12.54 0.46
C ALA A 35 -1.23 13.86 0.90
N GLN A 36 -2.55 13.88 1.06
CA GLN A 36 -3.28 15.06 1.56
C GLN A 36 -2.90 15.39 3.01
N GLU A 37 -2.79 14.37 3.88
CA GLU A 37 -2.36 14.55 5.28
C GLU A 37 -0.95 15.16 5.37
N PHE A 38 -0.07 14.84 4.42
CA PHE A 38 1.31 15.31 4.40
C PHE A 38 1.56 16.51 3.47
N ALA A 39 0.52 17.09 2.86
CA ALA A 39 0.62 18.14 1.84
C ALA A 39 1.60 17.77 0.70
N ALA A 40 1.61 16.49 0.31
CA ALA A 40 2.44 15.93 -0.75
C ALA A 40 1.68 15.86 -2.09
N ASP A 41 2.37 15.45 -3.16
CA ASP A 41 1.79 15.28 -4.49
C ASP A 41 0.85 14.06 -4.51
N ALA A 42 -0.46 14.33 -4.42
CA ALA A 42 -1.49 13.30 -4.35
C ALA A 42 -1.57 12.44 -5.62
N ASP A 43 -1.30 13.01 -6.79
CA ASP A 43 -1.34 12.28 -8.05
C ASP A 43 -0.13 11.33 -8.17
N LEU A 44 1.07 11.77 -7.77
CA LEU A 44 2.25 10.91 -7.72
C LEU A 44 2.05 9.76 -6.73
N TRP A 45 1.52 10.04 -5.55
CA TRP A 45 1.33 9.01 -4.53
C TRP A 45 0.29 7.98 -4.95
N GLU A 46 -0.79 8.41 -5.60
CA GLU A 46 -1.80 7.52 -6.18
C GLU A 46 -1.18 6.63 -7.27
N ILE A 47 -0.35 7.19 -8.15
CA ILE A 47 0.36 6.43 -9.19
C ILE A 47 1.28 5.37 -8.56
N VAL A 48 2.00 5.70 -7.49
CA VAL A 48 2.85 4.74 -6.77
C VAL A 48 2.00 3.59 -6.22
N GLY A 49 0.86 3.90 -5.60
CA GLY A 49 -0.08 2.89 -5.12
C GLY A 49 -0.65 1.99 -6.21
N LEU A 50 -0.99 2.56 -7.39
CA LEU A 50 -1.45 1.78 -8.55
C LEU A 50 -0.37 0.87 -9.12
N CYS A 51 0.89 1.30 -9.06
CA CYS A 51 1.97 0.61 -9.76
C CYS A 51 2.76 -0.37 -8.88
N HIS A 52 2.68 -0.32 -7.54
CA HIS A 52 3.61 -1.04 -6.67
C HIS A 52 3.65 -2.56 -6.91
N ASP A 53 2.56 -3.14 -7.33
CA ASP A 53 2.34 -4.59 -7.47
C ASP A 53 2.18 -5.06 -8.94
N LEU A 54 2.50 -4.24 -9.95
CA LEU A 54 2.26 -4.59 -11.35
C LEU A 54 2.92 -5.92 -11.76
N ASP A 55 4.06 -6.26 -11.16
CA ASP A 55 4.83 -7.48 -11.43
C ASP A 55 4.46 -8.67 -10.53
N PHE A 56 3.33 -8.58 -9.82
CA PHE A 56 2.95 -9.54 -8.79
C PHE A 56 2.90 -10.99 -9.30
N PHE A 57 2.35 -11.21 -10.48
CA PHE A 57 2.21 -12.56 -11.05
C PHE A 57 3.52 -13.05 -11.66
N GLU A 58 4.30 -12.17 -12.28
CA GLU A 58 5.59 -12.49 -12.90
C GLU A 58 6.67 -12.81 -11.88
N THR A 59 6.54 -12.29 -10.65
CA THR A 59 7.52 -12.50 -9.58
C THR A 59 7.08 -13.53 -8.52
N CYS A 60 5.99 -14.27 -8.76
CA CYS A 60 5.47 -15.24 -7.79
C CYS A 60 6.50 -16.32 -7.41
N GLU A 61 7.33 -16.78 -8.35
CA GLU A 61 8.39 -17.75 -8.13
C GLU A 61 9.68 -17.15 -7.55
N ASN A 62 9.87 -15.82 -7.69
CA ASN A 62 11.05 -15.11 -7.19
C ASN A 62 10.72 -13.73 -6.63
N ARG A 63 10.32 -13.69 -5.37
CA ARG A 63 9.91 -12.45 -4.69
C ARG A 63 11.05 -11.46 -4.45
N SER A 64 12.30 -11.85 -4.63
CA SER A 64 13.42 -10.88 -4.56
C SER A 64 13.41 -9.89 -5.73
N LEU A 65 12.65 -10.17 -6.79
CA LEU A 65 12.46 -9.29 -7.95
C LEU A 65 11.19 -8.43 -7.86
N HIS A 66 10.35 -8.65 -6.84
CA HIS A 66 9.05 -7.99 -6.71
C HIS A 66 9.20 -6.49 -6.50
N GLY A 67 8.49 -5.69 -7.31
CA GLY A 67 8.68 -4.24 -7.39
C GLY A 67 9.87 -3.82 -8.28
N LEU A 68 10.94 -4.62 -8.34
CA LEU A 68 12.10 -4.32 -9.20
C LEU A 68 11.77 -4.46 -10.69
N LEU A 69 11.00 -5.48 -11.05
CA LEU A 69 10.54 -5.65 -12.43
C LEU A 69 9.56 -4.54 -12.82
N THR A 70 8.69 -4.13 -11.88
CA THR A 70 7.81 -2.99 -12.08
C THR A 70 8.58 -1.71 -12.42
N ILE A 71 9.60 -1.34 -11.64
CA ILE A 71 10.39 -0.13 -11.92
C ILE A 71 11.17 -0.23 -13.24
N GLN A 72 11.60 -1.42 -13.63
CA GLN A 72 12.19 -1.63 -14.94
C GLN A 72 11.20 -1.34 -16.08
N TRP A 73 9.94 -1.75 -15.96
CA TRP A 73 8.90 -1.47 -16.97
C TRP A 73 8.50 0.01 -17.03
N LEU A 74 8.52 0.68 -15.89
CA LEU A 74 8.12 2.08 -15.78
C LEU A 74 9.23 3.03 -16.25
N GLY A 75 10.50 2.70 -15.98
CA GLY A 75 11.65 3.55 -16.35
C GLY A 75 11.50 4.98 -15.85
N ASP A 76 11.82 5.93 -16.70
CA ASP A 76 11.74 7.39 -16.45
C ASP A 76 10.31 7.97 -16.47
N LYS A 77 9.29 7.14 -16.61
CA LYS A 77 7.90 7.60 -16.53
C LYS A 77 7.49 7.99 -15.11
N ILE A 78 8.24 7.56 -14.08
CA ILE A 78 8.08 7.95 -12.68
C ILE A 78 9.41 8.45 -12.11
N PRO A 79 9.41 9.39 -11.15
CA PRO A 79 10.64 9.92 -10.55
C PRO A 79 11.37 8.86 -9.73
N ALA A 80 12.68 9.08 -9.51
CA ALA A 80 13.55 8.16 -8.78
C ALA A 80 13.06 7.85 -7.35
N GLU A 81 12.46 8.81 -6.66
CA GLU A 81 11.86 8.59 -5.34
C GLU A 81 10.71 7.57 -5.39
N ALA A 82 9.85 7.65 -6.40
CA ALA A 82 8.76 6.70 -6.61
C ALA A 82 9.29 5.31 -6.96
N GLN A 83 10.34 5.22 -7.79
CA GLN A 83 11.02 3.96 -8.08
C GLN A 83 11.58 3.32 -6.80
N SER A 84 12.25 4.12 -5.96
CA SER A 84 12.81 3.65 -4.69
C SER A 84 11.71 3.18 -3.72
N ALA A 85 10.58 3.88 -3.66
CA ALA A 85 9.44 3.49 -2.83
C ALA A 85 8.86 2.13 -3.29
N ILE A 86 8.64 1.96 -4.60
CA ILE A 86 8.15 0.70 -5.16
C ILE A 86 9.16 -0.44 -4.93
N ALA A 87 10.46 -0.22 -5.20
CA ALA A 87 11.49 -1.23 -5.01
C ALA A 87 11.61 -1.72 -3.55
N SER A 88 11.35 -0.85 -2.58
CA SER A 88 11.54 -1.12 -1.15
C SER A 88 10.28 -1.52 -0.40
N HIS A 89 9.12 -1.60 -1.06
CA HIS A 89 7.86 -1.91 -0.36
C HIS A 89 7.85 -3.35 0.18
N ASP A 90 8.45 -4.28 -0.54
CA ASP A 90 8.65 -5.66 -0.08
C ASP A 90 10.08 -5.85 0.44
N HIS A 91 10.22 -6.28 1.69
CA HIS A 91 11.51 -6.50 2.34
C HIS A 91 12.36 -7.59 1.65
N ARG A 92 11.77 -8.50 0.89
CA ARG A 92 12.45 -9.60 0.19
C ARG A 92 13.34 -9.12 -0.94
N THR A 93 13.16 -7.91 -1.42
CA THR A 93 14.04 -7.31 -2.44
C THR A 93 15.41 -6.91 -1.89
N GLY A 94 15.53 -6.73 -0.58
CA GLY A 94 16.73 -6.19 0.08
C GLY A 94 16.96 -4.69 -0.17
N VAL A 95 16.10 -4.03 -0.93
CA VAL A 95 16.18 -2.59 -1.18
C VAL A 95 15.69 -1.82 0.04
N LEU A 96 16.47 -0.83 0.46
CA LEU A 96 16.11 0.08 1.52
C LEU A 96 15.78 1.46 0.92
N ALA A 97 14.69 2.05 1.35
CA ALA A 97 14.38 3.45 1.07
C ALA A 97 13.93 4.11 2.37
N ASP A 98 14.51 5.26 2.66
CA ASP A 98 14.19 6.09 3.83
C ASP A 98 13.55 7.40 3.34
N SER A 99 12.32 7.27 2.83
CA SER A 99 11.51 8.42 2.42
C SER A 99 10.10 8.31 2.97
N LEU A 100 9.44 9.47 3.11
CA LEU A 100 8.04 9.53 3.51
C LEU A 100 7.15 8.74 2.55
N LEU A 101 7.38 8.86 1.24
CA LEU A 101 6.65 8.13 0.21
C LEU A 101 6.79 6.60 0.36
N ALA A 102 8.00 6.11 0.62
CA ALA A 102 8.25 4.68 0.81
C ALA A 102 7.56 4.13 2.07
N ASP A 103 7.59 4.88 3.16
CA ASP A 103 6.93 4.49 4.40
C ASP A 103 5.41 4.57 4.29
N ALA A 104 4.88 5.58 3.61
CA ALA A 104 3.45 5.72 3.31
C ALA A 104 2.93 4.54 2.48
N LEU A 105 3.69 4.10 1.46
CA LEU A 105 3.33 2.92 0.68
C LEU A 105 3.24 1.67 1.55
N LYS A 106 4.19 1.46 2.46
CA LYS A 106 4.16 0.32 3.41
C LYS A 106 2.96 0.39 4.36
N ILE A 107 2.59 1.59 4.84
CA ILE A 107 1.38 1.78 5.66
C ILE A 107 0.14 1.41 4.86
N ALA A 108 0.00 1.95 3.65
CA ALA A 108 -1.17 1.74 2.80
C ALA A 108 -1.31 0.26 2.41
N ASP A 109 -0.22 -0.41 2.02
CA ASP A 109 -0.22 -1.82 1.66
C ASP A 109 -0.60 -2.71 2.85
N VAL A 110 -0.03 -2.48 4.03
CA VAL A 110 -0.37 -3.22 5.25
C VAL A 110 -1.85 -3.05 5.60
N ILE A 111 -2.40 -1.84 5.56
CA ILE A 111 -3.83 -1.59 5.81
C ILE A 111 -4.69 -2.33 4.78
N ALA A 112 -4.31 -2.32 3.51
CA ALA A 112 -5.05 -3.01 2.46
C ALA A 112 -5.01 -4.55 2.64
N ILE A 113 -3.89 -5.10 3.08
CA ILE A 113 -3.78 -6.53 3.43
C ILE A 113 -4.69 -6.87 4.62
N ILE A 114 -4.72 -6.02 5.65
CA ILE A 114 -5.57 -6.21 6.83
C ILE A 114 -7.05 -6.13 6.44
N ASP A 115 -7.45 -5.12 5.65
CA ASP A 115 -8.83 -4.98 5.15
C ASP A 115 -9.28 -6.18 4.32
N ALA A 116 -8.43 -6.65 3.41
CA ALA A 116 -8.70 -7.83 2.59
C ALA A 116 -8.89 -9.11 3.43
N ARG A 117 -8.21 -9.21 4.57
CA ARG A 117 -8.25 -10.38 5.44
C ARG A 117 -9.44 -10.36 6.41
N LEU A 118 -9.65 -9.24 7.06
CA LEU A 118 -10.67 -9.11 8.12
C LEU A 118 -12.03 -8.61 7.60
N GLY A 119 -11.99 -7.85 6.51
CA GLY A 119 -13.12 -7.09 6.00
C GLY A 119 -13.33 -5.77 6.72
N ARG A 120 -13.90 -4.79 6.01
CA ARG A 120 -14.06 -3.39 6.44
C ARG A 120 -14.79 -3.23 7.78
N ARG A 121 -15.76 -4.11 8.06
CA ARG A 121 -16.52 -4.07 9.32
C ARG A 121 -15.64 -4.39 10.51
N LYS A 122 -14.87 -5.50 10.47
CA LYS A 122 -13.98 -5.87 11.58
C LYS A 122 -12.87 -4.85 11.77
N LEU A 123 -12.34 -4.32 10.66
CA LEU A 123 -11.34 -3.26 10.72
C LEU A 123 -11.88 -2.02 11.47
N ARG A 124 -13.10 -1.58 11.17
CA ARG A 124 -13.78 -0.51 11.92
C ARG A 124 -14.01 -0.84 13.39
N ASP A 125 -14.44 -2.07 13.69
CA ASP A 125 -14.69 -2.49 15.06
C ASP A 125 -13.40 -2.49 15.90
N ALA A 126 -12.26 -2.84 15.30
CA ALA A 126 -10.93 -2.75 15.94
C ALA A 126 -10.55 -1.32 16.37
N ASN A 127 -11.09 -0.29 15.69
CA ASN A 127 -10.76 1.12 15.99
C ASN A 127 -11.45 1.71 17.23
N ARG A 128 -12.29 0.95 17.94
CA ARG A 128 -13.14 1.51 19.04
C ARG A 128 -12.38 1.87 20.31
N ASN A 129 -11.29 1.15 20.64
CA ASN A 129 -10.51 1.36 21.88
C ASN A 129 -9.01 1.40 21.60
N ASP A 130 -8.36 0.24 21.58
CA ASP A 130 -6.95 0.08 21.23
C ASP A 130 -6.86 -0.69 19.91
N PRO A 131 -6.68 0.03 18.78
CA PRO A 131 -6.67 -0.61 17.47
C PRO A 131 -5.57 -1.67 17.33
N ILE A 132 -4.39 -1.43 17.87
CA ILE A 132 -3.28 -2.39 17.77
C ILE A 132 -3.54 -3.64 18.59
N ALA A 133 -4.05 -3.51 19.81
CA ALA A 133 -4.39 -4.67 20.63
C ALA A 133 -5.49 -5.51 19.97
N ALA A 134 -6.53 -4.86 19.44
CA ALA A 134 -7.62 -5.53 18.74
C ALA A 134 -7.14 -6.24 17.46
N LEU A 135 -6.32 -5.59 16.65
CA LEU A 135 -5.75 -6.18 15.43
C LEU A 135 -4.83 -7.35 15.73
N ARG A 136 -4.04 -7.31 16.80
CA ARG A 136 -3.17 -8.44 17.21
C ARG A 136 -3.96 -9.71 17.53
N ILE A 137 -5.16 -9.58 18.09
CA ILE A 137 -6.04 -10.73 18.36
C ILE A 137 -6.55 -11.34 17.04
N GLU A 138 -6.95 -10.49 16.09
CA GLU A 138 -7.50 -10.94 14.79
C GLU A 138 -6.42 -11.43 13.81
N LEU A 139 -5.15 -11.07 14.04
CA LEU A 139 -3.99 -11.34 13.17
C LEU A 139 -2.89 -12.12 13.92
N ASP A 140 -3.27 -13.04 14.79
CA ASP A 140 -2.33 -13.81 15.63
C ASP A 140 -1.33 -14.65 14.81
N ASP A 141 -1.72 -15.07 13.61
CA ASP A 141 -0.86 -15.76 12.64
C ASP A 141 0.06 -14.83 11.82
N ARG A 142 -0.14 -13.50 11.91
CA ARG A 142 0.61 -12.48 11.16
C ARG A 142 0.94 -11.23 12.00
N PRO A 143 1.57 -11.38 13.16
CA PRO A 143 1.82 -10.27 14.08
C PRO A 143 2.66 -9.14 13.45
N TYR A 144 3.50 -9.48 12.47
CA TYR A 144 4.35 -8.50 11.77
C TYR A 144 3.54 -7.38 11.07
N LEU A 145 2.29 -7.63 10.67
CA LEU A 145 1.43 -6.59 10.06
C LEU A 145 1.13 -5.48 11.07
N CYS A 146 0.82 -5.85 12.32
CA CYS A 146 0.59 -4.89 13.40
C CYS A 146 1.88 -4.13 13.76
N GLU A 147 3.02 -4.83 13.78
CA GLU A 147 4.32 -4.22 14.08
C GLU A 147 4.73 -3.21 13.01
N MET A 148 4.58 -3.55 11.72
CA MET A 148 4.84 -2.65 10.62
C MET A 148 3.92 -1.42 10.69
N LEU A 149 2.61 -1.63 10.85
CA LEU A 149 1.64 -0.54 10.95
C LEU A 149 2.01 0.40 12.11
N GLN A 150 2.25 -0.14 13.30
CA GLN A 150 2.62 0.66 14.48
C GLN A 150 3.95 1.40 14.28
N ARG A 151 4.96 0.75 13.71
CA ARG A 151 6.28 1.33 13.48
C ARG A 151 6.21 2.55 12.55
N TYR A 152 5.59 2.39 11.38
CA TYR A 152 5.59 3.44 10.37
C TYR A 152 4.62 4.57 10.71
N THR A 153 3.44 4.28 11.27
CA THR A 153 2.53 5.33 11.73
C THR A 153 3.17 6.17 12.83
N LYS A 154 3.81 5.54 13.82
CA LYS A 154 4.52 6.26 14.89
C LYS A 154 5.66 7.14 14.36
N LYS A 155 6.45 6.65 13.40
CA LYS A 155 7.57 7.40 12.79
C LYS A 155 7.11 8.73 12.21
N HIS A 156 5.89 8.77 11.65
CA HIS A 156 5.36 9.95 10.96
C HIS A 156 4.27 10.69 11.73
N GLY A 157 4.10 10.40 13.02
CA GLY A 157 3.10 11.08 13.87
C GLY A 157 1.65 10.75 13.53
N LEU A 158 1.41 9.68 12.78
CA LEU A 158 0.07 9.20 12.44
C LEU A 158 -0.47 8.29 13.55
N SER A 159 -1.78 8.25 13.72
CA SER A 159 -2.43 7.25 14.55
C SER A 159 -2.90 6.06 13.71
N VAL A 160 -2.84 4.86 14.26
CA VAL A 160 -3.41 3.68 13.61
C VAL A 160 -4.91 3.84 13.41
N GLY A 161 -5.59 4.48 14.37
CA GLY A 161 -7.01 4.79 14.29
C GLY A 161 -7.35 5.64 13.07
N SER A 162 -6.61 6.72 12.83
CA SER A 162 -6.81 7.56 11.65
C SER A 162 -6.63 6.79 10.35
N MET A 163 -5.67 5.87 10.29
CA MET A 163 -5.48 5.02 9.11
C MET A 163 -6.66 4.09 8.88
N ILE A 164 -7.22 3.53 9.94
CA ILE A 164 -8.44 2.70 9.86
C ILE A 164 -9.64 3.54 9.40
N ASP A 165 -9.79 4.78 9.89
CA ASP A 165 -10.88 5.67 9.49
C ASP A 165 -10.78 6.04 8.00
N ILE A 166 -9.60 6.36 7.51
CA ILE A 166 -9.35 6.59 6.08
C ILE A 166 -9.74 5.34 5.26
N ALA A 167 -9.31 4.17 5.68
CA ALA A 167 -9.65 2.93 5.01
C ALA A 167 -11.15 2.66 5.03
N ALA A 168 -11.81 2.91 6.17
CA ALA A 168 -13.24 2.70 6.34
C ALA A 168 -14.12 3.66 5.51
N ALA A 169 -13.61 4.84 5.20
CA ALA A 169 -14.28 5.84 4.36
C ALA A 169 -14.17 5.56 2.84
N SER A 170 -13.37 4.57 2.45
CA SER A 170 -13.18 4.26 1.02
C SER A 170 -14.49 3.87 0.33
N PRO A 171 -14.79 4.47 -0.84
CA PRO A 171 -15.92 4.07 -1.67
C PRO A 171 -15.70 2.73 -2.39
N LEU A 172 -14.45 2.24 -2.42
CA LEU A 172 -14.11 0.98 -3.06
C LEU A 172 -14.65 -0.21 -2.26
N PRO A 173 -15.12 -1.27 -2.92
CA PRO A 173 -15.65 -2.44 -2.22
C PRO A 173 -14.55 -3.10 -1.35
N SER A 174 -14.93 -3.49 -0.14
CA SER A 174 -14.18 -4.51 0.61
C SER A 174 -14.37 -5.86 -0.08
N ARG A 175 -13.38 -6.68 -0.07
CA ARG A 175 -13.48 -8.06 -0.55
C ARG A 175 -14.06 -8.97 0.47
#